data_6735f146b6590f1485e8809611fe43ed
#
_entry.id   6735f146b6590f1485e8809611fe43ed
#
_cell.length_a   1.000
_cell.length_b   1.000
_cell.length_c   1.000
_cell.angle_alpha   90.00
_cell.angle_beta   90.00
_cell.angle_gamma   90.00
#
_symmetry.space_group_name_H-M   'P 1'
#
loop_
_entity.id
_entity.type
_entity.pdbx_description
1 polymer ?
#
loop_
_entity_poly.entity_id
_entity_poly.type
_entity_poly.pdbx_seq_one_letter_code
_entity_poly.pdbx_strand_id
1 'polypeptide(L)'
;MSLMKLIYDSSDNSPDLFYACKFKAPDPIVYFQFKGKSHLVLNDLEIDRGNAEAKVDKVLNLREFAEDDKKISITSVLKNIIKAYKPEKIQVPYNFPSYLFKELKESYKNIEPSSETMFYKKRLIKDMLKLKISMRL
;
A
#
# COMPACT_ATOMS: atom_id res chain seq x y z
N MET A 1 -10.33 -17.19 -2.86
CA MET A 1 -9.97 -16.55 -1.58
C MET A 1 -9.60 -15.09 -1.82
N SER A 2 -10.21 -14.17 -1.09
CA SER A 2 -9.95 -12.75 -1.28
C SER A 2 -8.77 -12.30 -0.42
N LEU A 3 -7.64 -12.02 -1.08
CA LEU A 3 -6.43 -11.53 -0.44
C LEU A 3 -6.28 -10.04 -0.69
N MET A 4 -6.04 -9.27 0.38
CA MET A 4 -5.68 -7.86 0.27
C MET A 4 -4.19 -7.72 0.56
N LYS A 5 -3.46 -7.10 -0.37
CA LYS A 5 -2.07 -6.67 -0.13
C LYS A 5 -2.11 -5.21 0.28
N LEU A 6 -1.61 -4.90 1.47
CA LEU A 6 -1.71 -3.58 2.09
C LEU A 6 -0.33 -3.04 2.40
N ILE A 7 -0.05 -1.81 1.97
CA ILE A 7 1.21 -1.11 2.26
C ILE A 7 0.90 0.25 2.87
N TYR A 8 1.64 0.62 3.91
CA TYR A 8 1.65 1.97 4.47
C TYR A 8 3.10 2.43 4.60
N ASP A 9 3.55 3.25 3.67
CA ASP A 9 4.94 3.72 3.61
C ASP A 9 5.04 4.88 2.62
N SER A 10 6.20 5.53 2.58
CA SER A 10 6.52 6.47 1.51
C SER A 10 7.12 5.70 0.33
N SER A 11 6.91 6.20 -0.89
CA SER A 11 7.52 5.58 -2.07
C SER A 11 9.03 5.79 -2.11
N ASP A 12 9.53 6.83 -1.43
CA ASP A 12 10.98 7.04 -1.30
C ASP A 12 11.64 5.96 -0.46
N ASN A 13 10.93 5.43 0.53
CA ASN A 13 11.44 4.40 1.45
C ASN A 13 11.09 2.98 0.99
N SER A 14 10.05 2.80 0.19
CA SER A 14 9.57 1.49 -0.25
C SER A 14 9.64 1.32 -1.76
N PRO A 15 10.64 0.58 -2.28
CA PRO A 15 10.68 0.25 -3.71
C PRO A 15 9.46 -0.56 -4.17
N ASP A 16 8.90 -1.41 -3.31
CA ASP A 16 7.69 -2.16 -3.62
C ASP A 16 6.50 -1.24 -3.86
N LEU A 17 6.34 -0.22 -3.02
CA LEU A 17 5.26 0.75 -3.18
C LEU A 17 5.41 1.53 -4.48
N PHE A 18 6.62 2.02 -4.78
CA PHE A 18 6.85 2.75 -6.02
C PHE A 18 6.62 1.85 -7.24
N TYR A 19 7.06 0.59 -7.17
CA TYR A 19 6.82 -0.38 -8.24
C TYR A 19 5.32 -0.55 -8.48
N ALA A 20 4.52 -0.63 -7.41
CA ALA A 20 3.10 -0.91 -7.50
C ALA A 20 2.28 0.29 -8.02
N CYS A 21 2.61 1.51 -7.63
CA CYS A 21 1.77 2.67 -7.94
C CYS A 21 2.42 3.71 -8.85
N LYS A 22 3.74 3.67 -9.06
CA LYS A 22 4.49 4.64 -9.86
C LYS A 22 4.27 6.09 -9.44
N PHE A 23 4.00 6.31 -8.16
CA PHE A 23 3.71 7.62 -7.59
C PHE A 23 4.76 7.99 -6.57
N LYS A 24 5.41 9.14 -6.73
CA LYS A 24 6.41 9.62 -5.80
C LYS A 24 5.74 10.33 -4.63
N ALA A 25 5.89 9.76 -3.45
CA ALA A 25 5.36 10.34 -2.22
C ALA A 25 6.45 10.30 -1.14
N PRO A 26 6.95 11.47 -0.70
CA PRO A 26 7.95 11.51 0.37
C PRO A 26 7.37 11.17 1.73
N ASP A 27 6.08 11.40 1.92
CA ASP A 27 5.37 11.06 3.16
C ASP A 27 4.64 9.73 3.02
N PRO A 28 4.40 9.01 4.14
CA PRO A 28 3.68 7.75 4.08
C PRO A 28 2.27 7.87 3.51
N ILE A 29 1.93 6.95 2.63
CA ILE A 29 0.62 6.85 1.99
C ILE A 29 0.10 5.43 2.12
N VAL A 30 -1.20 5.23 1.90
CA VAL A 30 -1.82 3.91 1.93
C VAL A 30 -2.03 3.41 0.51
N TYR A 31 -1.59 2.18 0.27
CA TYR A 31 -1.82 1.48 -0.99
C TYR A 31 -2.37 0.10 -0.67
N PHE A 32 -3.38 -0.34 -1.42
CA PHE A 32 -3.83 -1.73 -1.28
C PHE A 32 -4.30 -2.28 -2.62
N GLN A 33 -4.06 -3.58 -2.78
CA GLN A 33 -4.50 -4.34 -3.95
C GLN A 33 -5.52 -5.37 -3.48
N PHE A 34 -6.68 -5.39 -4.13
CA PHE A 34 -7.77 -6.28 -3.75
C PHE A 34 -8.58 -6.67 -4.98
N LYS A 35 -8.81 -7.97 -5.16
CA LYS A 35 -9.55 -8.53 -6.30
C LYS A 35 -9.04 -8.03 -7.65
N GLY A 36 -7.71 -7.97 -7.79
CA GLY A 36 -7.07 -7.58 -9.03
C GLY A 36 -7.05 -6.08 -9.31
N LYS A 37 -7.55 -5.25 -8.40
CA LYS A 37 -7.57 -3.79 -8.55
C LYS A 37 -6.68 -3.12 -7.53
N SER A 38 -5.92 -2.13 -8.00
CA SER A 38 -5.02 -1.34 -7.15
C SER A 38 -5.70 -0.04 -6.72
N HIS A 39 -5.45 0.35 -5.46
CA HIS A 39 -6.05 1.53 -4.85
C HIS A 39 -4.97 2.32 -4.14
N LEU A 40 -4.97 3.63 -4.35
CA LEU A 40 -4.07 4.55 -3.65
C LEU A 40 -4.93 5.52 -2.84
N VAL A 41 -4.66 5.63 -1.54
CA VAL A 41 -5.44 6.49 -0.64
C VAL A 41 -4.58 7.68 -0.26
N LEU A 42 -5.02 8.87 -0.63
CA LEU A 42 -4.26 10.11 -0.48
C LEU A 42 -5.06 11.16 0.27
N ASN A 43 -4.34 12.13 0.87
CA ASN A 43 -4.97 13.30 1.48
C ASN A 43 -5.35 14.33 0.41
N ASP A 44 -6.07 15.39 0.84
CA ASP A 44 -6.55 16.42 -0.07
C ASP A 44 -5.45 17.10 -0.88
N LEU A 45 -4.27 17.26 -0.29
CA LEU A 45 -3.16 17.96 -0.95
C LEU A 45 -2.56 17.15 -2.10
N GLU A 46 -2.68 15.82 -2.03
CA GLU A 46 -2.05 14.91 -2.99
C GLU A 46 -3.02 14.31 -4.00
N ILE A 47 -4.34 14.47 -3.79
CA ILE A 47 -5.37 13.76 -4.58
C ILE A 47 -5.29 14.10 -6.08
N ASP A 48 -5.11 15.36 -6.43
CA ASP A 48 -5.05 15.79 -7.83
C ASP A 48 -3.78 15.26 -8.51
N ARG A 49 -2.65 15.33 -7.80
CA ARG A 49 -1.39 14.80 -8.31
C ARG A 49 -1.45 13.28 -8.46
N GLY A 50 -2.10 12.60 -7.53
CA GLY A 50 -2.30 11.15 -7.61
C GLY A 50 -3.12 10.76 -8.84
N ASN A 51 -4.22 11.47 -9.10
CA ASN A 51 -5.04 11.21 -10.27
C ASN A 51 -4.29 11.44 -11.59
N ALA A 52 -3.36 12.41 -11.61
CA ALA A 52 -2.58 12.72 -12.82
C ALA A 52 -1.40 11.77 -13.03
N GLU A 53 -0.73 11.33 -11.96
CA GLU A 53 0.57 10.65 -12.04
C GLU A 53 0.55 9.17 -11.66
N ALA A 54 -0.30 8.77 -10.71
CA ALA A 54 -0.28 7.40 -10.21
C ALA A 54 -0.80 6.38 -11.21
N LYS A 55 -0.16 5.22 -11.27
CA LYS A 55 -0.57 4.11 -12.14
C LYS A 55 -1.34 3.08 -11.30
N VAL A 56 -2.56 3.45 -10.92
CA VAL A 56 -3.45 2.61 -10.12
C VAL A 56 -4.86 2.64 -10.72
N ASP A 57 -5.67 1.66 -10.34
CA ASP A 57 -7.05 1.58 -10.82
C ASP A 57 -7.93 2.66 -10.19
N LYS A 58 -7.72 2.97 -8.92
CA LYS A 58 -8.50 3.97 -8.19
C LYS A 58 -7.63 4.81 -7.28
N VAL A 59 -7.90 6.12 -7.26
CA VAL A 59 -7.32 7.04 -6.27
C VAL A 59 -8.46 7.48 -5.37
N LEU A 60 -8.31 7.21 -4.07
CA LEU A 60 -9.33 7.47 -3.07
C LEU A 60 -8.86 8.55 -2.09
N ASN A 61 -9.81 9.30 -1.53
CA ASN A 61 -9.50 10.31 -0.54
C ASN A 61 -9.47 9.68 0.86
N LEU A 62 -8.45 10.01 1.64
CA LEU A 62 -8.28 9.54 3.00
C LEU A 62 -9.51 9.83 3.88
N ARG A 63 -10.20 10.95 3.63
CA ARG A 63 -11.40 11.34 4.36
C ARG A 63 -12.55 10.34 4.23
N GLU A 64 -12.62 9.58 3.14
CA GLU A 64 -13.66 8.58 2.96
C GLU A 64 -13.63 7.50 4.04
N PHE A 65 -12.45 7.32 4.65
CA PHE A 65 -12.24 6.29 5.67
C PHE A 65 -11.97 6.87 7.06
N ALA A 66 -12.03 8.19 7.21
CA ALA A 66 -11.82 8.84 8.50
C ALA A 66 -13.14 8.96 9.26
N GLU A 67 -13.10 8.70 10.58
CA GLU A 67 -14.27 8.85 11.44
C GLU A 67 -14.46 10.30 11.86
N ASP A 68 -13.35 11.05 11.95
CA ASP A 68 -13.36 12.44 12.39
C ASP A 68 -12.42 13.26 11.49
N ASP A 69 -12.98 14.27 10.80
CA ASP A 69 -12.21 15.13 9.90
C ASP A 69 -11.12 15.93 10.61
N LYS A 70 -11.27 16.15 11.92
CA LYS A 70 -10.32 16.94 12.71
C LYS A 70 -9.11 16.15 13.18
N LYS A 71 -9.29 14.84 13.38
CA LYS A 71 -8.20 13.93 13.79
C LYS A 71 -8.25 12.67 12.95
N ILE A 72 -7.42 12.64 11.92
CA ILE A 72 -7.33 11.45 11.07
C ILE A 72 -6.27 10.52 11.66
N SER A 73 -6.72 9.40 12.23
CA SER A 73 -5.85 8.35 12.73
C SER A 73 -5.63 7.31 11.63
N ILE A 74 -4.38 7.00 11.33
CA ILE A 74 -4.07 6.00 10.32
C ILE A 74 -4.63 4.62 10.71
N THR A 75 -4.62 4.28 11.98
CA THR A 75 -5.19 3.01 12.46
C THR A 75 -6.68 2.94 12.12
N SER A 76 -7.43 4.00 12.39
CA SER A 76 -8.86 4.06 12.06
C SER A 76 -9.11 3.97 10.57
N VAL A 77 -8.29 4.67 9.76
CA VAL A 77 -8.40 4.61 8.30
C VAL A 77 -8.21 3.19 7.80
N LEU A 78 -7.16 2.50 8.24
CA LEU A 78 -6.90 1.13 7.83
C LEU A 78 -8.01 0.18 8.27
N LYS A 79 -8.50 0.31 9.49
CA LYS A 79 -9.63 -0.50 9.97
C LYS A 79 -10.89 -0.27 9.13
N ASN A 80 -11.17 0.97 8.76
CA ASN A 80 -12.34 1.29 7.94
C ASN A 80 -12.22 0.77 6.50
N ILE A 81 -11.02 0.79 5.93
CA ILE A 81 -10.76 0.16 4.63
C ILE A 81 -11.06 -1.34 4.70
N ILE A 82 -10.55 -2.02 5.73
CA ILE A 82 -10.76 -3.45 5.90
C ILE A 82 -12.24 -3.76 6.10
N LYS A 83 -12.96 -2.96 6.87
CA LYS A 83 -14.41 -3.13 7.06
C LYS A 83 -15.18 -2.96 5.76
N ALA A 84 -14.77 -1.99 4.92
CA ALA A 84 -15.45 -1.70 3.67
C ALA A 84 -15.25 -2.81 2.63
N TYR A 85 -14.04 -3.33 2.52
CA TYR A 85 -13.69 -4.32 1.48
C TYR A 85 -13.81 -5.78 1.94
N LYS A 86 -13.79 -6.02 3.24
CA LYS A 86 -13.98 -7.36 3.85
C LYS A 86 -13.09 -8.45 3.25
N PRO A 87 -11.76 -8.28 3.26
CA PRO A 87 -10.86 -9.32 2.75
C PRO A 87 -10.86 -10.54 3.68
N GLU A 88 -10.69 -11.71 3.10
CA GLU A 88 -10.54 -12.95 3.88
C GLU A 88 -9.15 -13.03 4.52
N LYS A 89 -8.14 -12.48 3.83
CA LYS A 89 -6.76 -12.47 4.32
C LYS A 89 -6.10 -11.15 3.93
N ILE A 90 -5.25 -10.62 4.82
CA ILE A 90 -4.48 -9.41 4.58
C ILE A 90 -3.01 -9.77 4.66
N GLN A 91 -2.23 -9.36 3.66
CA GLN A 91 -0.79 -9.50 3.66
C GLN A 91 -0.14 -8.13 3.64
N VAL A 92 0.83 -7.91 4.53
CA VAL A 92 1.59 -6.66 4.62
C VAL A 92 3.07 -6.94 4.35
N PRO A 93 3.87 -5.94 3.93
CA PRO A 93 5.30 -6.14 3.75
C PRO A 93 5.97 -6.50 5.09
N TYR A 94 7.13 -7.17 5.02
CA TYR A 94 7.87 -7.54 6.23
C TYR A 94 8.25 -6.32 7.09
N ASN A 95 8.42 -5.15 6.47
CA ASN A 95 8.77 -3.90 7.15
C ASN A 95 7.57 -3.00 7.45
N PHE A 96 6.35 -3.55 7.39
CA PHE A 96 5.14 -2.82 7.78
C PHE A 96 5.28 -2.37 9.23
N PRO A 97 4.84 -1.13 9.58
CA PRO A 97 5.02 -0.64 10.95
C PRO A 97 4.42 -1.59 11.99
N SER A 98 5.26 -1.99 12.94
CA SER A 98 4.89 -3.02 13.92
C SER A 98 3.73 -2.58 14.82
N TYR A 99 3.65 -1.28 15.16
CA TYR A 99 2.54 -0.79 15.99
C TYR A 99 1.20 -0.89 15.27
N LEU A 100 1.18 -0.62 13.97
CA LEU A 100 -0.03 -0.77 13.14
C LEU A 100 -0.41 -2.24 12.99
N PHE A 101 0.58 -3.09 12.75
CA PHE A 101 0.36 -4.53 12.66
C PHE A 101 -0.28 -5.07 13.93
N LYS A 102 0.23 -4.69 15.08
CA LYS A 102 -0.29 -5.12 16.37
C LYS A 102 -1.74 -4.68 16.57
N GLU A 103 -2.04 -3.42 16.28
CA GLU A 103 -3.39 -2.89 16.43
C GLU A 103 -4.39 -3.55 15.47
N LEU A 104 -3.98 -3.78 14.22
CA LEU A 104 -4.84 -4.45 13.24
C LEU A 104 -5.05 -5.92 13.58
N LYS A 105 -4.03 -6.59 14.11
CA LYS A 105 -4.10 -8.01 14.50
C LYS A 105 -5.12 -8.24 15.61
N GLU A 106 -5.30 -7.29 16.49
CA GLU A 106 -6.31 -7.37 17.56
C GLU A 106 -7.73 -7.44 17.01
N SER A 107 -7.98 -6.76 15.88
CA SER A 107 -9.30 -6.73 15.23
C SER A 107 -9.47 -7.77 14.11
N TYR A 108 -8.38 -8.13 13.43
CA TYR A 108 -8.41 -9.00 12.25
C TYR A 108 -7.34 -10.07 12.38
N LYS A 109 -7.76 -11.31 12.64
CA LYS A 109 -6.83 -12.42 12.90
C LYS A 109 -6.03 -12.84 11.67
N ASN A 110 -6.60 -12.69 10.48
CA ASN A 110 -5.98 -13.14 9.23
C ASN A 110 -5.14 -12.06 8.57
N ILE A 111 -4.28 -11.40 9.34
CA ILE A 111 -3.29 -10.46 8.83
C ILE A 111 -1.90 -11.04 9.10
N GLU A 112 -1.06 -11.10 8.07
CA GLU A 112 0.27 -11.70 8.18
C GLU A 112 1.30 -10.86 7.43
N PRO A 113 2.53 -10.74 7.97
CA PRO A 113 3.61 -10.12 7.24
C PRO A 113 4.14 -11.08 6.18
N SER A 114 4.63 -10.53 5.07
CA SER A 114 5.35 -11.31 4.08
C SER A 114 6.68 -11.77 4.69
N SER A 115 7.04 -13.04 4.46
CA SER A 115 8.33 -13.57 4.90
C SER A 115 9.46 -13.16 3.95
N GLU A 116 9.13 -12.57 2.81
CA GLU A 116 10.10 -12.17 1.79
C GLU A 116 10.45 -10.69 1.95
N THR A 117 11.74 -10.35 1.70
CA THR A 117 12.21 -8.97 1.74
C THR A 117 11.66 -8.13 0.59
N MET A 118 11.20 -8.78 -0.47
CA MET A 118 10.60 -8.13 -1.62
C MET A 118 9.13 -8.56 -1.74
N PHE A 119 8.22 -7.62 -1.54
CA PHE A 119 6.78 -7.88 -1.51
C PHE A 119 6.22 -8.27 -2.88
N TYR A 120 6.78 -7.69 -3.97
CA TYR A 120 6.39 -8.01 -5.33
C TYR A 120 7.54 -8.69 -6.08
N LYS A 121 7.39 -9.98 -6.33
CA LYS A 121 8.42 -10.77 -7.03
C LYS A 121 8.68 -10.28 -8.46
N LYS A 122 7.66 -9.73 -9.12
CA LYS A 122 7.81 -9.16 -10.46
C LYS A 122 8.78 -7.98 -10.50
N ARG A 123 8.94 -7.26 -9.38
CA ARG A 123 9.92 -6.18 -9.27
C ARG A 123 11.34 -6.73 -9.41
N LEU A 124 11.62 -7.88 -8.83
CA LEU A 124 12.93 -8.53 -8.94
C LEU A 124 13.29 -8.82 -10.40
N ILE A 125 12.35 -9.32 -11.18
CA ILE A 125 12.58 -9.62 -12.60
C ILE A 125 12.95 -8.34 -13.35
N LYS A 126 12.24 -7.23 -13.12
CA LYS A 126 12.56 -5.95 -13.75
C LYS A 126 13.95 -5.44 -13.36
N ASP A 127 14.31 -5.53 -12.09
CA ASP A 127 15.63 -5.11 -11.62
C ASP A 127 16.74 -5.94 -12.25
N MET A 128 16.55 -7.24 -12.40
CA MET A 128 17.49 -8.12 -13.05
C MET A 128 17.68 -7.81 -14.54
N LEU A 129 16.59 -7.47 -15.23
CA LEU A 129 16.65 -7.08 -16.64
C LEU A 129 17.41 -5.78 -16.82
N LYS A 130 17.18 -4.79 -15.95
CA LYS A 130 17.93 -3.53 -15.98
C LYS A 130 19.41 -3.76 -15.77
N LEU A 131 19.78 -4.63 -14.84
CA LEU A 131 21.17 -4.96 -14.57
C LEU A 131 21.84 -5.60 -15.79
N LYS A 132 21.17 -6.54 -16.45
CA LYS A 132 21.69 -7.17 -17.67
C LYS A 132 21.91 -6.16 -18.79
N ILE A 133 20.99 -5.22 -18.97
CA ILE A 133 21.14 -4.17 -19.98
C ILE A 133 22.35 -3.30 -19.66
N SER A 134 22.55 -2.92 -18.41
CA SER A 134 23.71 -2.12 -17.98
C SER A 134 25.03 -2.86 -18.19
N MET A 135 25.04 -4.16 -17.97
CA MET A 135 26.25 -4.98 -18.11
C MET A 135 26.67 -5.23 -19.57
N ARG A 136 25.77 -5.00 -20.53
CA ARG A 136 26.07 -5.17 -21.97
C ARG A 136 26.73 -3.94 -22.59
N LEU A 137 26.78 -2.85 -21.87
CA LEU A 137 27.43 -1.63 -22.29
C LEU A 137 28.92 -1.68 -21.97
#